data_98a6f4364d26c7c416fe433b3fe2c09b
#
_entry.id   98a6f4364d26c7c416fe433b3fe2c09b
#
_cell.length_a   1.000
_cell.length_b   1.000
_cell.length_c   1.000
_cell.angle_alpha   90.00
_cell.angle_beta   90.00
_cell.angle_gamma   90.00
#
_symmetry.space_group_name_H-M   'P 1'
#
loop_
_entity.id
_entity.type
_entity.pdbx_description
1 polymer ?
#
loop_
_entity_poly.entity_id
_entity_poly.type
_entity_poly.pdbx_seq_one_letter_code
_entity_poly.pdbx_strand_id
1 'polypeptide(L)'
;MTSPSVTKYDLRLAYIASLLVAVGMAAVSLAALVDWDRVYPGIEAKMLPLFVGQDALNLVVGLPILLGAMVLARRGALIGLLLWPGALFYVAYDYGYYVLGAPYTVFFLPYIGLVTVSMYAAIAVVVGIDGTAVRERLSGVVPVRPVGGFLAVVALLFTALWTMLNLSAAAGSSPIDPVLRVVTIMDLSVQLPALLLGGILLWRRAPIGYVVTAGLLLQAAAYLVGLSAITLLQEALMGTPIDPIAVFPGFVIGAVSLAFVAFFVRGVNPTGTAADAAGGIASLAPSARTP
;
A
#
# COMPACT_ATOMS: atom_id res chain seq x y z
N MET A 1 -33.54 -10.93 5.35
CA MET A 1 -33.04 -10.00 4.32
C MET A 1 -31.59 -10.37 4.05
N THR A 2 -31.33 -10.96 2.89
CA THR A 2 -29.96 -11.29 2.46
C THR A 2 -29.21 -9.99 2.25
N SER A 3 -28.09 -9.80 2.97
CA SER A 3 -27.20 -8.66 2.75
C SER A 3 -26.81 -8.62 1.26
N PRO A 4 -26.95 -7.49 0.56
CA PRO A 4 -26.57 -7.42 -0.85
C PRO A 4 -25.08 -7.82 -1.00
N SER A 5 -24.80 -8.66 -1.99
CA SER A 5 -23.44 -9.10 -2.27
C SER A 5 -22.60 -7.87 -2.64
N VAL A 6 -21.48 -7.69 -1.95
CA VAL A 6 -20.57 -6.54 -2.18
C VAL A 6 -19.74 -6.72 -3.47
N THR A 7 -19.83 -7.88 -4.12
CA THR A 7 -19.16 -8.18 -5.38
C THR A 7 -20.16 -8.25 -6.52
N LYS A 8 -19.85 -7.58 -7.64
CA LYS A 8 -20.65 -7.57 -8.87
C LYS A 8 -20.37 -8.77 -9.77
N TYR A 9 -19.13 -9.27 -9.73
CA TYR A 9 -18.62 -10.30 -10.63
C TYR A 9 -17.84 -11.37 -9.87
N ASP A 10 -17.65 -12.53 -10.51
CA ASP A 10 -16.76 -13.59 -10.01
C ASP A 10 -15.30 -13.13 -10.07
N LEU A 11 -14.62 -13.19 -8.93
CA LEU A 11 -13.23 -12.77 -8.77
C LEU A 11 -12.23 -13.93 -8.95
N ARG A 12 -12.65 -15.10 -9.48
CA ARG A 12 -11.77 -16.27 -9.63
C ARG A 12 -10.50 -15.97 -10.42
N LEU A 13 -10.62 -15.25 -11.54
CA LEU A 13 -9.44 -14.86 -12.34
C LEU A 13 -8.52 -13.93 -11.56
N ALA A 14 -9.07 -12.99 -10.80
CA ALA A 14 -8.26 -12.12 -9.94
C ALA A 14 -7.54 -12.90 -8.84
N TYR A 15 -8.17 -13.94 -8.25
CA TYR A 15 -7.51 -14.83 -7.31
C TYR A 15 -6.37 -15.62 -7.95
N ILE A 16 -6.57 -16.19 -9.14
CA ILE A 16 -5.52 -16.94 -9.86
C ILE A 16 -4.36 -16.00 -10.20
N ALA A 17 -4.65 -14.84 -10.76
CA ALA A 17 -3.64 -13.82 -11.08
C ALA A 17 -2.85 -13.39 -9.84
N SER A 18 -3.54 -13.13 -8.72
CA SER A 18 -2.89 -12.73 -7.46
C SER A 18 -2.03 -13.86 -6.86
N LEU A 19 -2.44 -15.12 -7.03
CA LEU A 19 -1.63 -16.26 -6.60
C LEU A 19 -0.36 -16.40 -7.46
N LEU A 20 -0.48 -16.19 -8.77
CA LEU A 20 0.68 -16.15 -9.67
C LEU A 20 1.64 -15.01 -9.30
N VAL A 21 1.09 -13.84 -8.98
CA VAL A 21 1.87 -12.70 -8.46
C VAL A 21 2.58 -13.07 -7.16
N ALA A 22 1.88 -13.67 -6.20
CA ALA A 22 2.47 -14.08 -4.92
C ALA A 22 3.61 -15.10 -5.09
N VAL A 23 3.41 -16.12 -5.93
CA VAL A 23 4.44 -17.12 -6.25
C VAL A 23 5.61 -16.49 -6.99
N GLY A 24 5.34 -15.64 -8.00
CA GLY A 24 6.37 -14.95 -8.76
C GLY A 24 7.21 -14.03 -7.88
N MET A 25 6.56 -13.20 -7.03
CA MET A 25 7.23 -12.32 -6.06
C MET A 25 8.10 -13.13 -5.11
N ALA A 26 7.58 -14.22 -4.53
CA ALA A 26 8.35 -15.08 -3.65
C ALA A 26 9.56 -15.70 -4.37
N ALA A 27 9.39 -16.16 -5.60
CA ALA A 27 10.45 -16.80 -6.36
C ALA A 27 11.60 -15.83 -6.70
N VAL A 28 11.28 -14.62 -7.20
CA VAL A 28 12.33 -13.65 -7.58
C VAL A 28 13.03 -13.08 -6.35
N SER A 29 12.31 -12.77 -5.28
CA SER A 29 12.91 -12.25 -4.04
C SER A 29 13.75 -13.30 -3.31
N LEU A 30 13.33 -14.57 -3.28
CA LEU A 30 14.15 -15.66 -2.75
C LEU A 30 15.41 -15.86 -3.57
N ALA A 31 15.33 -15.82 -4.91
CA ALA A 31 16.49 -15.93 -5.77
C ALA A 31 17.51 -14.81 -5.48
N ALA A 32 17.04 -13.58 -5.29
CA ALA A 32 17.88 -12.44 -4.95
C ALA A 32 18.57 -12.59 -3.56
N LEU A 33 17.84 -13.06 -2.55
CA LEU A 33 18.42 -13.28 -1.22
C LEU A 33 19.43 -14.44 -1.16
N VAL A 34 19.27 -15.44 -2.05
CA VAL A 34 20.19 -16.59 -2.12
C VAL A 34 21.44 -16.25 -2.94
N ASP A 35 21.31 -15.50 -4.03
CA ASP A 35 22.42 -15.22 -4.96
C ASP A 35 22.22 -13.83 -5.62
N TRP A 36 22.47 -12.77 -4.85
CA TRP A 36 22.31 -11.39 -5.34
C TRP A 36 23.30 -11.04 -6.46
N ASP A 37 24.50 -11.66 -6.49
CA ASP A 37 25.49 -11.39 -7.56
C ASP A 37 24.97 -11.85 -8.93
N ARG A 38 24.20 -12.92 -8.95
CA ARG A 38 23.53 -13.42 -10.16
C ARG A 38 22.32 -12.59 -10.55
N VAL A 39 21.56 -12.09 -9.56
CA VAL A 39 20.34 -11.32 -9.80
C VAL A 39 20.66 -9.88 -10.15
N TYR A 40 21.65 -9.28 -9.49
CA TYR A 40 22.06 -7.88 -9.62
C TYR A 40 23.52 -7.72 -10.08
N PRO A 41 23.95 -8.34 -11.17
CA PRO A 41 25.33 -8.26 -11.64
C PRO A 41 25.71 -6.82 -11.99
N GLY A 42 26.83 -6.34 -11.45
CA GLY A 42 27.36 -5.01 -11.75
C GLY A 42 26.57 -3.82 -11.22
N ILE A 43 25.62 -4.06 -10.31
CA ILE A 43 24.90 -2.97 -9.62
C ILE A 43 25.87 -2.14 -8.78
N GLU A 44 25.65 -0.83 -8.69
CA GLU A 44 26.44 0.04 -7.82
C GLU A 44 26.34 -0.42 -6.37
N ALA A 45 27.48 -0.45 -5.65
CA ALA A 45 27.54 -0.94 -4.27
C ALA A 45 26.56 -0.24 -3.31
N LYS A 46 26.25 1.04 -3.55
CA LYS A 46 25.26 1.81 -2.75
C LYS A 46 23.81 1.42 -3.02
N MET A 47 23.52 0.82 -4.19
CA MET A 47 22.15 0.42 -4.56
C MET A 47 21.83 -1.02 -4.10
N LEU A 48 22.82 -1.90 -4.03
CA LEU A 48 22.64 -3.30 -3.68
C LEU A 48 21.87 -3.51 -2.37
N PRO A 49 22.19 -2.84 -1.25
CA PRO A 49 21.45 -3.01 0.00
C PRO A 49 19.97 -2.60 -0.10
N LEU A 50 19.64 -1.62 -0.95
CA LEU A 50 18.26 -1.19 -1.17
C LEU A 50 17.46 -2.28 -1.88
N PHE A 51 18.01 -2.88 -2.95
CA PHE A 51 17.34 -3.95 -3.68
C PHE A 51 17.19 -5.21 -2.84
N VAL A 52 18.26 -5.67 -2.19
CA VAL A 52 18.24 -6.86 -1.32
C VAL A 52 17.31 -6.63 -0.11
N GLY A 53 17.36 -5.43 0.48
CA GLY A 53 16.45 -5.06 1.56
C GLY A 53 14.98 -5.04 1.13
N GLN A 54 14.70 -4.57 -0.09
CA GLN A 54 13.36 -4.57 -0.65
C GLN A 54 12.88 -6.00 -0.95
N ASP A 55 13.75 -6.90 -1.44
CA ASP A 55 13.42 -8.32 -1.60
C ASP A 55 13.05 -8.98 -0.26
N ALA A 56 13.80 -8.67 0.79
CA ALA A 56 13.45 -9.15 2.14
C ALA A 56 12.07 -8.61 2.59
N LEU A 57 11.79 -7.33 2.36
CA LEU A 57 10.48 -6.73 2.66
C LEU A 57 9.36 -7.38 1.83
N ASN A 58 9.60 -7.70 0.58
CA ASN A 58 8.62 -8.37 -0.27
C ASN A 58 8.19 -9.72 0.33
N LEU A 59 9.13 -10.47 0.92
CA LEU A 59 8.82 -11.74 1.58
C LEU A 59 8.17 -11.57 2.95
N VAL A 60 8.62 -10.59 3.76
CA VAL A 60 8.20 -10.44 5.15
C VAL A 60 6.96 -9.56 5.30
N VAL A 61 6.74 -8.62 4.39
CA VAL A 61 5.65 -7.65 4.44
C VAL A 61 4.73 -7.80 3.23
N GLY A 62 5.26 -7.66 2.02
CA GLY A 62 4.45 -7.64 0.78
C GLY A 62 3.66 -8.94 0.59
N LEU A 63 4.32 -10.09 0.67
CA LEU A 63 3.70 -11.40 0.50
C LEU A 63 2.63 -11.70 1.57
N PRO A 64 2.89 -11.52 2.88
CA PRO A 64 1.87 -11.68 3.91
C PRO A 64 0.68 -10.73 3.75
N ILE A 65 0.89 -9.48 3.36
CA ILE A 65 -0.19 -8.51 3.12
C ILE A 65 -1.07 -8.98 1.95
N LEU A 66 -0.48 -9.39 0.82
CA LEU A 66 -1.23 -9.88 -0.34
C LEU A 66 -2.02 -11.13 0.00
N LEU A 67 -1.38 -12.15 0.57
CA LEU A 67 -2.05 -13.41 0.94
C LEU A 67 -3.10 -13.19 2.03
N GLY A 68 -2.81 -12.35 3.03
CA GLY A 68 -3.75 -11.99 4.09
C GLY A 68 -5.00 -11.31 3.55
N ALA A 69 -4.84 -10.33 2.66
CA ALA A 69 -5.97 -9.65 2.02
C ALA A 69 -6.82 -10.64 1.17
N MET A 70 -6.18 -11.53 0.40
CA MET A 70 -6.86 -12.57 -0.36
C MET A 70 -7.64 -13.54 0.53
N VAL A 71 -7.03 -14.02 1.63
CA VAL A 71 -7.68 -14.93 2.59
C VAL A 71 -8.88 -14.26 3.25
N LEU A 72 -8.74 -13.01 3.69
CA LEU A 72 -9.84 -12.24 4.27
C LEU A 72 -10.97 -12.01 3.26
N ALA A 73 -10.63 -11.64 2.02
CA ALA A 73 -11.62 -11.49 0.95
C ALA A 73 -12.36 -12.81 0.66
N ARG A 74 -11.64 -13.94 0.59
CA ARG A 74 -12.24 -15.27 0.40
C ARG A 74 -13.16 -15.69 1.53
N ARG A 75 -12.89 -15.24 2.76
CA ARG A 75 -13.76 -15.45 3.92
C ARG A 75 -14.96 -14.51 3.95
N GLY A 76 -15.16 -13.67 2.93
CA GLY A 76 -16.24 -12.71 2.82
C GLY A 76 -16.04 -11.43 3.66
N ALA A 77 -14.86 -11.22 4.22
CA ALA A 77 -14.55 -10.00 4.96
C ALA A 77 -14.37 -8.83 3.99
N LEU A 78 -15.21 -7.78 4.13
CA LEU A 78 -15.15 -6.59 3.28
C LEU A 78 -13.78 -5.92 3.35
N ILE A 79 -13.14 -5.88 4.52
CA ILE A 79 -11.81 -5.28 4.66
C ILE A 79 -10.78 -5.99 3.75
N GLY A 80 -10.85 -7.30 3.62
CA GLY A 80 -9.98 -8.05 2.70
C GLY A 80 -10.16 -7.58 1.26
N LEU A 81 -11.42 -7.40 0.80
CA LEU A 81 -11.72 -6.87 -0.54
C LEU A 81 -11.18 -5.46 -0.76
N LEU A 82 -11.18 -4.60 0.27
CA LEU A 82 -10.70 -3.22 0.16
C LEU A 82 -9.16 -3.12 0.23
N LEU A 83 -8.50 -4.03 0.95
CA LEU A 83 -7.04 -4.05 1.06
C LEU A 83 -6.36 -4.77 -0.12
N TRP A 84 -7.04 -5.74 -0.73
CA TRP A 84 -6.48 -6.57 -1.79
C TRP A 84 -5.97 -5.77 -3.01
N PRO A 85 -6.72 -4.84 -3.62
CA PRO A 85 -6.19 -4.04 -4.72
C PRO A 85 -4.99 -3.18 -4.31
N GLY A 86 -4.93 -2.72 -3.06
CA GLY A 86 -3.77 -2.00 -2.54
C GLY A 86 -2.54 -2.88 -2.38
N ALA A 87 -2.71 -4.15 -1.95
CA ALA A 87 -1.62 -5.11 -1.88
C ALA A 87 -1.07 -5.45 -3.28
N LEU A 88 -1.95 -5.59 -4.28
CA LEU A 88 -1.54 -5.78 -5.67
C LEU A 88 -0.85 -4.53 -6.25
N PHE A 89 -1.34 -3.33 -5.89
CA PHE A 89 -0.73 -2.07 -6.29
C PHE A 89 0.65 -1.88 -5.67
N TYR A 90 0.86 -2.35 -4.42
CA TYR A 90 2.19 -2.41 -3.81
C TYR A 90 3.14 -3.22 -4.68
N VAL A 91 2.75 -4.43 -5.12
CA VAL A 91 3.58 -5.28 -5.99
C VAL A 91 3.85 -4.60 -7.34
N ALA A 92 2.82 -4.01 -7.97
CA ALA A 92 2.99 -3.32 -9.25
C ALA A 92 3.96 -2.15 -9.15
N TYR A 93 3.85 -1.35 -8.09
CA TYR A 93 4.69 -0.19 -7.85
C TYR A 93 6.14 -0.63 -7.56
N ASP A 94 6.32 -1.59 -6.66
CA ASP A 94 7.62 -2.09 -6.26
C ASP A 94 8.39 -2.70 -7.45
N TYR A 95 7.77 -3.63 -8.18
CA TYR A 95 8.42 -4.22 -9.35
C TYR A 95 8.56 -3.26 -10.54
N GLY A 96 7.78 -2.18 -10.61
CA GLY A 96 8.04 -1.05 -11.50
C GLY A 96 9.41 -0.39 -11.21
N TYR A 97 9.77 -0.26 -9.94
CA TYR A 97 11.09 0.19 -9.53
C TYR A 97 12.19 -0.76 -10.00
N TYR A 98 12.00 -2.09 -9.92
CA TYR A 98 12.96 -3.08 -10.44
C TYR A 98 13.08 -3.02 -11.97
N VAL A 99 11.97 -2.88 -12.70
CA VAL A 99 12.00 -2.73 -14.17
C VAL A 99 12.83 -1.53 -14.62
N LEU A 100 12.82 -0.44 -13.86
CA LEU A 100 13.51 0.79 -14.20
C LEU A 100 14.93 0.88 -13.65
N GLY A 101 15.23 0.20 -12.55
CA GLY A 101 16.48 0.40 -11.80
C GLY A 101 17.36 -0.83 -11.64
N ALA A 102 16.83 -2.06 -11.78
CA ALA A 102 17.63 -3.26 -11.69
C ALA A 102 18.43 -3.54 -12.98
N PRO A 103 19.54 -4.25 -12.88
CA PRO A 103 20.31 -4.67 -14.05
C PRO A 103 19.49 -5.55 -15.01
N TYR A 104 19.77 -5.46 -16.31
CA TYR A 104 19.11 -6.27 -17.32
C TYR A 104 19.61 -7.71 -17.28
N THR A 105 18.81 -8.61 -16.72
CA THR A 105 19.09 -10.05 -16.55
C THR A 105 17.89 -10.88 -16.95
N VAL A 106 17.97 -12.21 -16.76
CA VAL A 106 16.82 -13.11 -16.96
C VAL A 106 15.62 -12.79 -16.06
N PHE A 107 15.83 -12.06 -14.97
CA PHE A 107 14.79 -11.62 -14.04
C PHE A 107 13.97 -10.44 -14.56
N PHE A 108 14.44 -9.74 -15.61
CA PHE A 108 13.74 -8.59 -16.16
C PHE A 108 12.32 -8.92 -16.67
N LEU A 109 12.17 -10.04 -17.38
CA LEU A 109 10.84 -10.48 -17.85
C LEU A 109 9.90 -10.86 -16.68
N PRO A 110 10.31 -11.65 -15.66
CA PRO A 110 9.56 -11.80 -14.42
C PRO A 110 9.11 -10.49 -13.79
N TYR A 111 9.96 -9.47 -13.69
CA TYR A 111 9.57 -8.16 -13.12
C TYR A 111 8.47 -7.48 -13.95
N ILE A 112 8.59 -7.46 -15.29
CA ILE A 112 7.51 -6.95 -16.16
C ILE A 112 6.22 -7.76 -15.95
N GLY A 113 6.31 -9.08 -15.86
CA GLY A 113 5.17 -9.95 -15.60
C GLY A 113 4.48 -9.61 -14.29
N LEU A 114 5.25 -9.38 -13.21
CA LEU A 114 4.72 -9.00 -11.90
C LEU A 114 4.03 -7.64 -11.94
N VAL A 115 4.63 -6.63 -12.58
CA VAL A 115 3.98 -5.32 -12.78
C VAL A 115 2.65 -5.49 -13.52
N THR A 116 2.69 -6.16 -14.65
CA THR A 116 1.53 -6.28 -15.54
C THR A 116 0.39 -7.05 -14.87
N VAL A 117 0.68 -8.25 -14.36
CA VAL A 117 -0.36 -9.12 -13.79
C VAL A 117 -0.95 -8.50 -12.53
N SER A 118 -0.12 -7.91 -11.65
CA SER A 118 -0.61 -7.27 -10.42
C SER A 118 -1.47 -6.04 -10.73
N MET A 119 -1.10 -5.21 -11.71
CA MET A 119 -1.89 -4.04 -12.10
C MET A 119 -3.27 -4.45 -12.65
N TYR A 120 -3.30 -5.40 -13.59
CA TYR A 120 -4.58 -5.85 -14.15
C TYR A 120 -5.43 -6.61 -13.12
N ALA A 121 -4.82 -7.38 -12.22
CA ALA A 121 -5.53 -8.01 -11.12
C ALA A 121 -6.13 -6.98 -10.16
N ALA A 122 -5.39 -5.91 -9.81
CA ALA A 122 -5.90 -4.81 -8.98
C ALA A 122 -7.11 -4.13 -9.62
N ILE A 123 -7.03 -3.81 -10.92
CA ILE A 123 -8.15 -3.23 -11.68
C ILE A 123 -9.35 -4.18 -11.66
N ALA A 124 -9.15 -5.48 -11.92
CA ALA A 124 -10.22 -6.47 -11.92
C ALA A 124 -10.93 -6.56 -10.56
N VAL A 125 -10.17 -6.54 -9.45
CA VAL A 125 -10.73 -6.52 -8.10
C VAL A 125 -11.55 -5.26 -7.86
N VAL A 126 -11.00 -4.07 -8.19
CA VAL A 126 -11.69 -2.77 -8.00
C VAL A 126 -13.00 -2.72 -8.79
N VAL A 127 -12.99 -3.14 -10.06
CA VAL A 127 -14.18 -3.16 -10.91
C VAL A 127 -15.22 -4.17 -10.40
N GLY A 128 -14.75 -5.29 -9.83
CA GLY A 128 -15.60 -6.34 -9.28
C GLY A 128 -16.33 -5.95 -7.99
N ILE A 129 -15.91 -4.88 -7.30
CA ILE A 129 -16.53 -4.43 -6.04
C ILE A 129 -17.71 -3.48 -6.32
N ASP A 130 -18.81 -3.66 -5.58
CA ASP A 130 -19.90 -2.68 -5.59
C ASP A 130 -19.58 -1.49 -4.68
N GLY A 131 -19.04 -0.45 -5.30
CA GLY A 131 -18.67 0.77 -4.59
C GLY A 131 -19.84 1.48 -3.90
N THR A 132 -21.10 1.32 -4.40
CA THR A 132 -22.27 1.91 -3.75
C THR A 132 -22.57 1.20 -2.44
N ALA A 133 -22.57 -0.12 -2.43
CA ALA A 133 -22.75 -0.91 -1.21
C ALA A 133 -21.61 -0.66 -0.20
N VAL A 134 -20.36 -0.50 -0.68
CA VAL A 134 -19.21 -0.12 0.18
C VAL A 134 -19.42 1.26 0.79
N ARG A 135 -19.81 2.25 -0.01
CA ARG A 135 -20.07 3.62 0.47
C ARG A 135 -21.18 3.62 1.54
N GLU A 136 -22.29 2.92 1.32
CA GLU A 136 -23.38 2.84 2.29
C GLU A 136 -22.93 2.27 3.63
N ARG A 137 -22.09 1.23 3.62
CA ARG A 137 -21.53 0.61 4.83
C ARG A 137 -20.56 1.50 5.59
N LEU A 138 -19.72 2.25 4.89
CA LEU A 138 -18.64 3.05 5.47
C LEU A 138 -19.02 4.51 5.71
N SER A 139 -20.17 4.96 5.18
CA SER A 139 -20.68 6.32 5.41
C SER A 139 -20.93 6.57 6.89
N GLY A 140 -20.40 7.68 7.41
CA GLY A 140 -20.51 8.06 8.82
C GLY A 140 -19.46 7.46 9.74
N VAL A 141 -18.75 6.40 9.32
CA VAL A 141 -17.66 5.79 10.11
C VAL A 141 -16.28 6.29 9.65
N VAL A 142 -16.07 6.31 8.34
CA VAL A 142 -14.80 6.80 7.77
C VAL A 142 -14.81 8.33 7.72
N PRO A 143 -13.83 9.00 8.33
CA PRO A 143 -13.70 10.44 8.28
C PRO A 143 -13.16 10.89 6.91
N VAL A 144 -14.05 10.94 5.91
CA VAL A 144 -13.70 11.12 4.48
C VAL A 144 -12.88 12.37 4.18
N ARG A 145 -13.13 13.48 4.90
CA ARG A 145 -12.38 14.73 4.68
C ARG A 145 -10.95 14.66 5.21
N PRO A 146 -10.69 14.25 6.48
CA PRO A 146 -9.34 14.06 6.97
C PRO A 146 -8.54 13.05 6.16
N VAL A 147 -9.12 11.88 5.84
CA VAL A 147 -8.44 10.84 5.08
C VAL A 147 -8.16 11.28 3.64
N GLY A 148 -9.17 11.80 2.94
CA GLY A 148 -9.00 12.29 1.56
C GLY A 148 -8.05 13.49 1.49
N GLY A 149 -8.13 14.41 2.48
CA GLY A 149 -7.23 15.54 2.59
C GLY A 149 -5.78 15.12 2.84
N PHE A 150 -5.56 14.15 3.73
CA PHE A 150 -4.23 13.61 3.99
C PHE A 150 -3.58 13.04 2.72
N LEU A 151 -4.30 12.18 1.98
CA LEU A 151 -3.79 11.62 0.72
C LEU A 151 -3.48 12.72 -0.31
N ALA A 152 -4.37 13.71 -0.44
CA ALA A 152 -4.17 14.81 -1.38
C ALA A 152 -2.97 15.69 -0.99
N VAL A 153 -2.81 16.01 0.30
CA VAL A 153 -1.68 16.79 0.80
C VAL A 153 -0.36 16.06 0.59
N VAL A 154 -0.30 14.76 0.95
CA VAL A 154 0.90 13.94 0.72
C VAL A 154 1.24 13.90 -0.77
N ALA A 155 0.25 13.63 -1.63
CA ALA A 155 0.47 13.57 -3.07
C ALA A 155 0.99 14.90 -3.63
N LEU A 156 0.37 16.04 -3.28
CA LEU A 156 0.76 17.35 -3.77
C LEU A 156 2.14 17.78 -3.24
N LEU A 157 2.43 17.49 -1.97
CA LEU A 157 3.73 17.80 -1.36
C LEU A 157 4.86 17.08 -2.08
N PHE A 158 4.75 15.76 -2.28
CA PHE A 158 5.77 14.99 -2.98
C PHE A 158 5.81 15.32 -4.48
N THR A 159 4.68 15.62 -5.12
CA THR A 159 4.68 16.10 -6.51
C THR A 159 5.47 17.39 -6.64
N ALA A 160 5.27 18.36 -5.75
CA ALA A 160 6.03 19.62 -5.75
C ALA A 160 7.51 19.36 -5.51
N LEU A 161 7.85 18.54 -4.51
CA LEU A 161 9.24 18.18 -4.17
C LEU A 161 9.96 17.51 -5.35
N TRP A 162 9.37 16.45 -5.92
CA TRP A 162 9.97 15.72 -7.04
C TRP A 162 10.08 16.58 -8.29
N THR A 163 9.08 17.41 -8.57
CA THR A 163 9.11 18.35 -9.70
C THR A 163 10.26 19.36 -9.52
N MET A 164 10.40 19.93 -8.33
CA MET A 164 11.48 20.88 -8.04
C MET A 164 12.86 20.24 -8.20
N LEU A 165 13.06 19.04 -7.66
CA LEU A 165 14.33 18.32 -7.79
C LEU A 165 14.68 17.98 -9.24
N ASN A 166 13.71 17.51 -10.03
CA ASN A 166 13.91 17.20 -11.44
C ASN A 166 14.19 18.46 -12.28
N LEU A 167 13.51 19.58 -12.01
CA LEU A 167 13.77 20.85 -12.68
C LEU A 167 15.16 21.40 -12.33
N SER A 168 15.59 21.31 -11.05
CA SER A 168 16.93 21.69 -10.63
C SER A 168 18.01 20.85 -11.31
N ALA A 169 17.79 19.56 -11.44
CA ALA A 169 18.71 18.67 -12.17
C ALA A 169 18.75 19.00 -13.66
N ALA A 170 17.61 19.24 -14.30
CA ALA A 170 17.53 19.62 -15.71
C ALA A 170 18.19 20.98 -15.99
N ALA A 171 18.15 21.91 -15.03
CA ALA A 171 18.86 23.21 -15.12
C ALA A 171 20.38 23.11 -14.84
N GLY A 172 20.90 21.90 -14.59
CA GLY A 172 22.33 21.68 -14.31
C GLY A 172 22.79 22.14 -12.92
N SER A 173 21.86 22.47 -12.03
CA SER A 173 22.20 22.96 -10.68
C SER A 173 22.66 21.86 -9.74
N SER A 174 22.16 20.63 -9.92
CA SER A 174 22.52 19.44 -9.11
C SER A 174 22.21 18.17 -9.88
N PRO A 175 23.15 17.21 -10.01
CA PRO A 175 22.83 15.93 -10.62
C PRO A 175 21.83 15.16 -9.76
N ILE A 176 20.85 14.51 -10.40
CA ILE A 176 19.92 13.63 -9.70
C ILE A 176 20.57 12.27 -9.44
N ASP A 177 20.47 11.77 -8.22
CA ASP A 177 20.93 10.42 -7.89
C ASP A 177 20.18 9.37 -8.71
N PRO A 178 20.83 8.33 -9.26
CA PRO A 178 20.16 7.29 -10.04
C PRO A 178 18.98 6.60 -9.33
N VAL A 179 19.10 6.35 -8.01
CA VAL A 179 18.01 5.79 -7.19
C VAL A 179 16.83 6.74 -7.18
N LEU A 180 17.09 8.01 -6.86
CA LEU A 180 16.07 9.05 -6.77
C LEU A 180 15.39 9.28 -8.13
N ARG A 181 16.12 9.14 -9.23
CA ARG A 181 15.55 9.23 -10.57
C ARG A 181 14.47 8.16 -10.80
N VAL A 182 14.72 6.91 -10.44
CA VAL A 182 13.73 5.83 -10.57
C VAL A 182 12.51 6.07 -9.68
N VAL A 183 12.75 6.46 -8.43
CA VAL A 183 11.68 6.79 -7.47
C VAL A 183 10.80 7.91 -8.03
N THR A 184 11.39 9.01 -8.52
CA THR A 184 10.60 10.13 -9.04
C THR A 184 9.79 9.79 -10.28
N ILE A 185 10.28 8.89 -11.15
CA ILE A 185 9.53 8.41 -12.30
C ILE A 185 8.28 7.63 -11.84
N MET A 186 8.46 6.67 -10.94
CA MET A 186 7.35 5.83 -10.44
C MET A 186 6.35 6.66 -9.63
N ASP A 187 6.83 7.57 -8.79
CA ASP A 187 5.99 8.43 -7.98
C ASP A 187 5.15 9.37 -8.87
N LEU A 188 5.79 10.17 -9.72
CA LEU A 188 5.08 11.16 -10.52
C LEU A 188 4.15 10.53 -11.56
N SER A 189 4.47 9.35 -12.08
CA SER A 189 3.65 8.69 -13.11
C SER A 189 2.53 7.81 -12.55
N VAL A 190 2.70 7.20 -11.38
CA VAL A 190 1.79 6.15 -10.88
C VAL A 190 1.31 6.45 -9.46
N GLN A 191 2.23 6.59 -8.49
CA GLN A 191 1.91 6.63 -7.07
C GLN A 191 1.14 7.89 -6.68
N LEU A 192 1.71 9.06 -6.95
CA LEU A 192 1.14 10.33 -6.52
C LEU A 192 -0.18 10.66 -7.23
N PRO A 193 -0.35 10.40 -8.54
CA PRO A 193 -1.65 10.48 -9.19
C PRO A 193 -2.70 9.55 -8.56
N ALA A 194 -2.34 8.31 -8.20
CA ALA A 194 -3.26 7.37 -7.56
C ALA A 194 -3.70 7.87 -6.17
N LEU A 195 -2.75 8.34 -5.34
CA LEU A 195 -3.06 8.92 -4.02
C LEU A 195 -3.94 10.17 -4.14
N LEU A 196 -3.62 11.07 -5.07
CA LEU A 196 -4.38 12.31 -5.29
C LEU A 196 -5.81 12.01 -5.73
N LEU A 197 -5.96 11.16 -6.75
CA LEU A 197 -7.28 10.77 -7.27
C LEU A 197 -8.10 10.03 -6.21
N GLY A 198 -7.50 9.04 -5.52
CA GLY A 198 -8.14 8.32 -4.43
C GLY A 198 -8.60 9.25 -3.31
N GLY A 199 -7.74 10.19 -2.91
CA GLY A 199 -8.05 11.21 -1.91
C GLY A 199 -9.19 12.13 -2.32
N ILE A 200 -9.17 12.68 -3.54
CA ILE A 200 -10.23 13.55 -4.09
C ILE A 200 -11.55 12.78 -4.20
N LEU A 201 -11.53 11.56 -4.70
CA LEU A 201 -12.73 10.72 -4.87
C LEU A 201 -13.36 10.39 -3.52
N LEU A 202 -12.55 10.08 -2.50
CA LEU A 202 -13.06 9.88 -1.14
C LEU A 202 -13.63 11.18 -0.55
N TRP A 203 -12.91 12.29 -0.67
CA TRP A 203 -13.38 13.60 -0.20
C TRP A 203 -14.75 13.96 -0.79
N ARG A 204 -14.93 13.69 -2.08
CA ARG A 204 -16.20 13.87 -2.81
C ARG A 204 -17.24 12.79 -2.49
N ARG A 205 -16.94 11.85 -1.60
CA ARG A 205 -17.80 10.72 -1.26
C ARG A 205 -18.21 9.86 -2.47
N ALA A 206 -17.37 9.83 -3.51
CA ALA A 206 -17.59 8.97 -4.66
C ALA A 206 -17.46 7.49 -4.25
N PRO A 207 -18.33 6.58 -4.74
CA PRO A 207 -18.30 5.16 -4.38
C PRO A 207 -16.91 4.51 -4.56
N ILE A 208 -16.23 4.81 -5.67
CA ILE A 208 -14.90 4.29 -5.97
C ILE A 208 -13.84 4.77 -4.97
N GLY A 209 -13.97 6.00 -4.42
CA GLY A 209 -13.07 6.50 -3.38
C GLY A 209 -13.07 5.63 -2.13
N TYR A 210 -14.23 5.13 -1.70
CA TYR A 210 -14.32 4.21 -0.56
C TYR A 210 -13.68 2.84 -0.85
N VAL A 211 -13.72 2.40 -2.11
CA VAL A 211 -13.14 1.12 -2.53
C VAL A 211 -11.61 1.16 -2.52
N VAL A 212 -11.02 2.20 -3.11
CA VAL A 212 -9.56 2.24 -3.35
C VAL A 212 -8.76 2.78 -2.18
N THR A 213 -9.34 3.65 -1.35
CA THR A 213 -8.57 4.42 -0.35
C THR A 213 -7.94 3.54 0.73
N ALA A 214 -8.63 2.53 1.23
CA ALA A 214 -8.06 1.63 2.24
C ALA A 214 -6.81 0.91 1.71
N GLY A 215 -6.87 0.44 0.46
CA GLY A 215 -5.74 -0.19 -0.24
C GLY A 215 -4.59 0.78 -0.47
N LEU A 216 -4.86 2.01 -0.91
CA LEU A 216 -3.84 3.04 -1.11
C LEU A 216 -3.13 3.43 0.19
N LEU A 217 -3.88 3.55 1.29
CA LEU A 217 -3.30 3.81 2.61
C LEU A 217 -2.41 2.66 3.09
N LEU A 218 -2.86 1.41 2.90
CA LEU A 218 -2.06 0.23 3.25
C LEU A 218 -0.77 0.18 2.44
N GLN A 219 -0.87 0.38 1.13
CA GLN A 219 0.28 0.37 0.23
C GLN A 219 1.28 1.48 0.60
N ALA A 220 0.81 2.72 0.81
CA ALA A 220 1.66 3.83 1.21
C ALA A 220 2.35 3.55 2.57
N ALA A 221 1.62 2.97 3.53
CA ALA A 221 2.19 2.60 4.82
C ALA A 221 3.25 1.51 4.68
N ALA A 222 2.94 0.42 3.97
CA ALA A 222 3.86 -0.70 3.80
C ALA A 222 5.15 -0.27 3.10
N TYR A 223 5.03 0.55 2.04
CA TYR A 223 6.18 1.04 1.29
C TYR A 223 7.03 2.05 2.08
N LEU A 224 6.41 3.08 2.67
CA LEU A 224 7.15 4.13 3.38
C LEU A 224 7.79 3.63 4.67
N VAL A 225 7.08 2.82 5.45
CA VAL A 225 7.65 2.19 6.66
C VAL A 225 8.76 1.23 6.27
N GLY A 226 8.56 0.42 5.24
CA GLY A 226 9.54 -0.53 4.73
C GLY A 226 10.82 0.17 4.25
N LEU A 227 10.68 1.16 3.38
CA LEU A 227 11.82 1.93 2.86
C LEU A 227 12.59 2.63 3.99
N SER A 228 11.88 3.26 4.93
CA SER A 228 12.51 3.89 6.10
C SER A 228 13.25 2.88 6.97
N ALA A 229 12.69 1.68 7.14
CA ALA A 229 13.34 0.60 7.89
C ALA A 229 14.61 0.07 7.19
N ILE A 230 14.58 -0.09 5.85
CA ILE A 230 15.77 -0.48 5.07
C ILE A 230 16.83 0.59 5.18
N THR A 231 16.48 1.87 5.00
CA THR A 231 17.42 2.99 5.10
C THR A 231 18.07 3.03 6.47
N LEU A 232 17.28 2.91 7.54
CA LEU A 232 17.77 2.88 8.91
C LEU A 232 18.73 1.71 9.15
N LEU A 233 18.37 0.52 8.67
CA LEU A 233 19.21 -0.68 8.81
C LEU A 233 20.51 -0.53 8.02
N GLN A 234 20.46 0.00 6.80
CA GLN A 234 21.63 0.23 5.96
C GLN A 234 22.60 1.22 6.64
N GLU A 235 22.09 2.35 7.14
CA GLU A 235 22.91 3.35 7.83
C GLU A 235 23.56 2.76 9.10
N ALA A 236 22.79 1.99 9.88
CA ALA A 236 23.31 1.32 11.08
C ALA A 236 24.39 0.27 10.78
N LEU A 237 24.23 -0.52 9.70
CA LEU A 237 25.21 -1.54 9.30
C LEU A 237 26.47 -0.97 8.68
N MET A 238 26.36 0.13 7.96
CA MET A 238 27.50 0.82 7.31
C MET A 238 28.26 1.77 8.25
N GLY A 239 27.75 1.97 9.49
CA GLY A 239 28.36 2.89 10.45
C GLY A 239 28.26 4.36 10.05
N THR A 240 27.34 4.69 9.13
CA THR A 240 27.08 6.07 8.72
C THR A 240 26.16 6.77 9.73
N PRO A 241 26.25 8.10 9.89
CA PRO A 241 25.29 8.84 10.70
C PRO A 241 23.87 8.71 10.11
N ILE A 242 22.89 8.39 10.98
CA ILE A 242 21.48 8.35 10.59
C ILE A 242 21.02 9.76 10.21
N ASP A 243 20.50 9.94 8.99
CA ASP A 243 19.83 11.17 8.60
C ASP A 243 18.34 11.10 9.01
N PRO A 244 17.93 11.83 10.06
CA PRO A 244 16.55 11.84 10.51
C PRO A 244 15.56 12.32 9.43
N ILE A 245 16.00 13.23 8.55
CA ILE A 245 15.15 13.79 7.49
C ILE A 245 14.84 12.75 6.42
N ALA A 246 15.77 11.84 6.17
CA ALA A 246 15.56 10.73 5.23
C ALA A 246 14.63 9.65 5.78
N VAL A 247 14.63 9.40 7.09
CA VAL A 247 13.97 8.26 7.72
C VAL A 247 12.62 8.60 8.37
N PHE A 248 12.58 9.65 9.20
CA PHE A 248 11.40 9.98 10.02
C PHE A 248 10.11 10.26 9.23
N PRO A 249 10.12 11.03 8.13
CA PRO A 249 8.89 11.32 7.40
C PRO A 249 8.16 10.08 6.90
N GLY A 250 8.90 9.06 6.46
CA GLY A 250 8.31 7.80 6.00
C GLY A 250 7.61 7.06 7.14
N PHE A 251 8.20 6.98 8.33
CA PHE A 251 7.54 6.39 9.50
C PHE A 251 6.30 7.17 9.92
N VAL A 252 6.36 8.51 9.95
CA VAL A 252 5.21 9.34 10.34
C VAL A 252 4.05 9.19 9.36
N ILE A 253 4.31 9.33 8.05
CA ILE A 253 3.28 9.21 7.02
C ILE A 253 2.72 7.77 7.02
N GLY A 254 3.58 6.77 7.16
CA GLY A 254 3.16 5.38 7.25
C GLY A 254 2.29 5.09 8.48
N ALA A 255 2.67 5.58 9.66
CA ALA A 255 1.88 5.43 10.89
C ALA A 255 0.51 6.11 10.78
N VAL A 256 0.45 7.32 10.24
CA VAL A 256 -0.82 8.03 10.00
C VAL A 256 -1.68 7.26 8.99
N SER A 257 -1.08 6.71 7.93
CA SER A 257 -1.79 5.87 6.96
C SER A 257 -2.41 4.64 7.62
N LEU A 258 -1.66 3.93 8.48
CA LEU A 258 -2.18 2.77 9.25
C LEU A 258 -3.30 3.19 10.22
N ALA A 259 -3.17 4.33 10.90
CA ALA A 259 -4.23 4.84 11.74
C ALA A 259 -5.52 5.11 10.95
N PHE A 260 -5.41 5.61 9.72
CA PHE A 260 -6.58 5.78 8.86
C PHE A 260 -7.13 4.44 8.32
N VAL A 261 -6.30 3.43 8.05
CA VAL A 261 -6.79 2.07 7.73
C VAL A 261 -7.64 1.52 8.87
N ALA A 262 -7.31 1.81 10.14
CA ALA A 262 -8.08 1.35 11.29
C ALA A 262 -9.55 1.84 11.28
N PHE A 263 -9.85 3.03 10.72
CA PHE A 263 -11.24 3.48 10.55
C PHE A 263 -12.02 2.61 9.56
N PHE A 264 -11.37 2.14 8.48
CA PHE A 264 -11.99 1.20 7.55
C PHE A 264 -12.24 -0.15 8.21
N VAL A 265 -11.28 -0.66 9.01
CA VAL A 265 -11.43 -1.92 9.77
C VAL A 265 -12.62 -1.82 10.75
N ARG A 266 -12.72 -0.71 11.49
CA ARG A 266 -13.83 -0.48 12.43
C ARG A 266 -15.17 -0.36 11.73
N GLY A 267 -15.22 0.31 10.58
CA GLY A 267 -16.45 0.49 9.79
C GLY A 267 -17.00 -0.82 9.20
N VAL A 268 -16.13 -1.79 9.00
CA VAL A 268 -16.51 -3.12 8.48
C VAL A 268 -17.03 -4.06 9.58
N ASN A 269 -16.61 -3.86 10.84
CA ASN A 269 -16.95 -4.69 11.99
C ASN A 269 -17.76 -3.92 13.04
N PRO A 270 -19.05 -3.62 12.81
CA PRO A 270 -19.86 -2.81 13.74
C PRO A 270 -20.22 -3.52 15.07
N THR A 271 -19.84 -4.79 15.26
CA THR A 271 -20.25 -5.59 16.42
C THR A 271 -19.51 -5.30 17.72
N GLY A 272 -18.42 -4.51 17.70
CA GLY A 272 -17.67 -4.16 18.92
C GLY A 272 -18.27 -2.99 19.72
N THR A 273 -18.88 -2.00 19.05
CA THR A 273 -19.35 -0.76 19.68
C THR A 273 -20.75 -0.86 20.29
N ALA A 274 -21.61 -1.76 19.78
CA ALA A 274 -22.96 -1.94 20.30
C ALA A 274 -22.97 -2.77 21.62
N ALA A 275 -22.05 -3.71 21.78
CA ALA A 275 -21.92 -4.50 23.00
C ALA A 275 -21.38 -3.68 24.18
N ASP A 276 -20.41 -2.79 23.93
CA ASP A 276 -19.85 -1.91 24.96
C ASP A 276 -20.83 -0.82 25.39
N ALA A 277 -21.65 -0.31 24.46
CA ALA A 277 -22.71 0.66 24.79
C ALA A 277 -23.88 0.01 25.60
N ALA A 278 -24.25 -1.23 25.29
CA ALA A 278 -25.26 -1.97 26.02
C ALA A 278 -24.81 -2.39 27.43
N GLY A 279 -23.51 -2.77 27.56
CA GLY A 279 -22.91 -3.10 28.86
C GLY A 279 -22.79 -1.90 29.80
N GLY A 280 -22.49 -0.70 29.24
CA GLY A 280 -22.39 0.54 30.01
C GLY A 280 -23.74 1.05 30.56
N ILE A 281 -24.82 0.84 29.82
CA ILE A 281 -26.20 1.23 30.27
C ILE A 281 -26.75 0.28 31.32
N ALA A 282 -26.45 -1.02 31.24
CA ALA A 282 -26.89 -2.02 32.21
C ALA A 282 -26.25 -1.83 33.60
N SER A 283 -25.08 -1.21 33.68
CA SER A 283 -24.34 -0.94 34.92
C SER A 283 -24.85 0.29 35.68
N LEU A 284 -25.70 1.12 35.07
CA LEU A 284 -26.26 2.37 35.65
C LEU A 284 -27.71 2.26 36.15
N ALA A 285 -28.31 1.06 36.11
CA ALA A 285 -29.66 0.87 36.67
C ALA A 285 -29.58 0.85 38.21
N PRO A 286 -30.27 1.78 38.91
CA PRO A 286 -30.27 1.79 40.37
C PRO A 286 -31.00 0.55 40.91
N SER A 287 -30.32 -0.17 41.83
CA SER A 287 -30.91 -1.29 42.55
C SER A 287 -32.15 -0.80 43.30
N ALA A 288 -33.34 -1.19 42.81
CA ALA A 288 -34.59 -1.00 43.54
C ALA A 288 -34.52 -1.83 44.84
N ARG A 289 -34.35 -1.14 45.96
CA ARG A 289 -34.59 -1.74 47.29
C ARG A 289 -36.08 -1.85 47.47
N THR A 290 -36.58 -3.06 47.56
CA THR A 290 -37.93 -3.36 48.07
C THR A 290 -37.90 -3.42 49.58
N PRO A 291 -38.96 -2.93 50.28
CA PRO A 291 -39.04 -2.86 51.72
C PRO A 291 -39.23 -4.24 52.39
#